data_773165310938fba81ecc28ebca1284a4
#
_entry.id   773165310938fba81ecc28ebca1284a4
#
_cell.length_a   1.000
_cell.length_b   1.000
_cell.length_c   1.000
_cell.angle_alpha   90.00
_cell.angle_beta   90.00
_cell.angle_gamma   90.00
#
_symmetry.space_group_name_H-M   'P 1'
#
loop_
_entity.id
_entity.type
_entity.pdbx_description
1 polymer ?
#
loop_
_entity_poly.entity_id
_entity_poly.type
_entity_poly.pdbx_seq_one_letter_code
_entity_poly.pdbx_strand_id
1 'polypeptide(L)'
;MENSGINLTKAKEANRALLLQLICTSESITRTELSVRSQLSPMTITNIVNEFLAQKLIVETPPEDTARVPGRTPMLLQISPDSPVIVGIRMTIHCLYGIVGTLTVHPIIQKDLPLSDKETEETILDKLRQLTDALIAETDRPILGLGISTAGVINQETGVIEYITNFFDIKTLDLRSYLSQFFSFPVFVCNEVHAAALCELYFGHGQTENDFLYVGLTHGIAASVVLGRRLLSFCGEMGHMSIDFHGPKCACGSHGCLELYASTPSILRRITAETGVELHDMESAVQFAQTNRTAYAVFYNAMRQLSYGINNYLNLHSVPTVILGHDSYLLPDEIVAQMEDKIASINISMHHFGARPKLIKSKLGMKTQLYGALCIVLQQLFQNGTTFSFLSTND
;
A
#
# COMPACT_ATOMS: atom_id res chain seq x y z
N MET A 1 4.42 21.34 -8.67
CA MET A 1 3.74 22.07 -7.55
C MET A 1 3.70 23.54 -7.93
N GLU A 2 2.52 24.07 -8.24
CA GLU A 2 2.37 25.52 -8.41
C GLU A 2 2.67 26.22 -7.09
N ASN A 3 3.55 27.22 -7.14
CA ASN A 3 3.87 28.10 -6.01
C ASN A 3 2.65 29.04 -5.69
N SER A 4 1.55 28.45 -5.25
CA SER A 4 0.40 29.24 -4.76
C SER A 4 0.52 29.42 -3.25
N GLY A 5 0.36 30.66 -2.75
CA GLY A 5 0.39 30.96 -1.33
C GLY A 5 -0.68 30.15 -0.56
N ILE A 6 -0.36 29.78 0.69
CA ILE A 6 -1.32 29.12 1.58
C ILE A 6 -2.30 30.19 2.08
N ASN A 7 -3.56 30.13 1.64
CA ASN A 7 -4.62 30.98 2.20
C ASN A 7 -5.23 30.31 3.44
N LEU A 8 -6.04 31.06 4.20
CA LEU A 8 -6.67 30.55 5.43
C LEU A 8 -7.54 29.32 5.22
N THR A 9 -8.20 29.20 4.07
CA THR A 9 -9.03 28.04 3.71
C THR A 9 -8.17 26.80 3.52
N LYS A 10 -7.10 26.88 2.71
CA LYS A 10 -6.15 25.77 2.51
C LYS A 10 -5.48 25.34 3.81
N ALA A 11 -5.13 26.31 4.68
CA ALA A 11 -4.57 26.01 6.00
C ALA A 11 -5.57 25.24 6.90
N LYS A 12 -6.85 25.66 6.87
CA LYS A 12 -7.91 24.97 7.61
C LYS A 12 -8.11 23.55 7.10
N GLU A 13 -8.16 23.35 5.78
CA GLU A 13 -8.29 22.02 5.14
C GLU A 13 -7.12 21.12 5.49
N ALA A 14 -5.88 21.61 5.41
CA ALA A 14 -4.69 20.85 5.79
C ALA A 14 -4.72 20.43 7.28
N ASN A 15 -5.16 21.32 8.17
CA ASN A 15 -5.30 20.99 9.59
C ASN A 15 -6.37 19.93 9.84
N ARG A 16 -7.51 19.98 9.14
CA ARG A 16 -8.57 18.96 9.20
C ARG A 16 -8.06 17.61 8.73
N ALA A 17 -7.38 17.59 7.57
CA ALA A 17 -6.79 16.38 7.01
C ALA A 17 -5.78 15.75 7.98
N LEU A 18 -4.88 16.55 8.57
CA LEU A 18 -3.91 16.10 9.56
C LEU A 18 -4.59 15.51 10.80
N LEU A 19 -5.60 16.17 11.37
CA LEU A 19 -6.28 15.65 12.56
C LEU A 19 -7.07 14.39 12.25
N LEU A 20 -7.74 14.31 11.11
CA LEU A 20 -8.43 13.09 10.69
C LEU A 20 -7.45 11.94 10.53
N GLN A 21 -6.30 12.17 9.87
CA GLN A 21 -5.24 11.17 9.74
C GLN A 21 -4.78 10.65 11.10
N LEU A 22 -4.50 11.56 12.05
CA LEU A 22 -4.06 11.18 13.39
C LEU A 22 -5.10 10.34 14.14
N ILE A 23 -6.39 10.67 13.99
CA ILE A 23 -7.48 9.89 14.61
C ILE A 23 -7.63 8.54 13.92
N CYS A 24 -7.63 8.47 12.58
CA CYS A 24 -7.77 7.22 11.82
C CYS A 24 -6.62 6.24 12.08
N THR A 25 -5.40 6.76 12.26
CA THR A 25 -4.20 5.93 12.41
C THR A 25 -3.86 5.61 13.87
N SER A 26 -4.68 6.03 14.81
CA SER A 26 -4.58 5.71 16.24
C SER A 26 -5.77 4.82 16.64
N GLU A 27 -5.57 3.85 17.53
CA GLU A 27 -6.69 3.09 18.11
C GLU A 27 -7.64 4.00 18.87
N SER A 28 -7.07 4.94 19.62
CA SER A 28 -7.76 6.05 20.28
C SER A 28 -6.76 7.18 20.54
N ILE A 29 -7.22 8.42 20.61
CA ILE A 29 -6.36 9.57 20.86
C ILE A 29 -7.13 10.64 21.62
N THR A 30 -6.45 11.32 22.56
CA THR A 30 -7.04 12.46 23.30
C THR A 30 -6.85 13.78 22.57
N ARG A 31 -7.64 14.82 22.91
CA ARG A 31 -7.44 16.18 22.37
C ARG A 31 -6.05 16.74 22.72
N THR A 32 -5.50 16.37 23.89
CA THR A 32 -4.17 16.78 24.33
C THR A 32 -3.09 16.14 23.45
N GLU A 33 -3.18 14.83 23.19
CA GLU A 33 -2.25 14.13 22.31
C GLU A 33 -2.33 14.65 20.87
N LEU A 34 -3.55 14.95 20.38
CA LEU A 34 -3.73 15.61 19.07
C LEU A 34 -2.97 16.93 19.02
N SER A 35 -3.08 17.76 20.08
CA SER A 35 -2.38 19.06 20.15
C SER A 35 -0.86 18.87 20.12
N VAL A 36 -0.33 17.91 20.87
CA VAL A 36 1.11 17.60 20.91
C VAL A 36 1.60 17.08 19.57
N ARG A 37 0.89 16.11 18.97
CA ARG A 37 1.31 15.47 17.71
C ARG A 37 1.16 16.37 16.48
N SER A 38 0.11 17.21 16.45
CA SER A 38 -0.15 18.14 15.34
C SER A 38 0.53 19.50 15.49
N GLN A 39 0.99 19.85 16.68
CA GLN A 39 1.50 21.17 17.04
C GLN A 39 0.47 22.31 16.84
N LEU A 40 -0.83 21.97 16.79
CA LEU A 40 -1.91 22.93 16.67
C LEU A 40 -2.36 23.42 18.05
N SER A 41 -2.92 24.65 18.09
CA SER A 41 -3.45 25.22 19.33
C SER A 41 -4.64 24.42 19.87
N PRO A 42 -4.86 24.37 21.21
CA PRO A 42 -6.03 23.69 21.78
C PRO A 42 -7.36 24.21 21.25
N MET A 43 -7.45 25.49 20.90
CA MET A 43 -8.65 26.09 20.31
C MET A 43 -8.89 25.51 18.90
N THR A 44 -7.86 25.40 18.06
CA THR A 44 -7.95 24.81 16.72
C THR A 44 -8.39 23.34 16.81
N ILE A 45 -7.79 22.57 17.73
CA ILE A 45 -8.19 21.18 17.98
C ILE A 45 -9.67 21.10 18.37
N THR A 46 -10.11 21.92 19.33
CA THR A 46 -11.49 21.91 19.82
C THR A 46 -12.48 22.20 18.68
N ASN A 47 -12.19 23.19 17.85
CA ASN A 47 -13.07 23.56 16.74
C ASN A 47 -13.21 22.44 15.71
N ILE A 48 -12.07 21.85 15.28
CA ILE A 48 -12.09 20.77 14.26
C ILE A 48 -12.69 19.48 14.83
N VAL A 49 -12.37 19.11 16.07
CA VAL A 49 -12.96 17.92 16.72
C VAL A 49 -14.48 18.06 16.86
N ASN A 50 -14.96 19.24 17.28
CA ASN A 50 -16.41 19.49 17.37
C ASN A 50 -17.10 19.43 15.99
N GLU A 51 -16.41 19.86 14.93
CA GLU A 51 -16.90 19.72 13.56
C GLU A 51 -17.01 18.23 13.17
N PHE A 52 -15.99 17.41 13.45
CA PHE A 52 -16.01 15.97 13.17
C PHE A 52 -17.07 15.21 13.98
N LEU A 53 -17.32 15.62 15.25
CA LEU A 53 -18.40 15.08 16.08
C LEU A 53 -19.77 15.41 15.49
N ALA A 54 -19.98 16.69 15.08
CA ALA A 54 -21.24 17.12 14.45
C ALA A 54 -21.52 16.37 13.14
N GLN A 55 -20.48 16.03 12.38
CA GLN A 55 -20.55 15.23 11.14
C GLN A 55 -20.64 13.72 11.41
N LYS A 56 -20.66 13.28 12.66
CA LYS A 56 -20.65 11.85 13.05
C LYS A 56 -19.47 11.04 12.48
N LEU A 57 -18.36 11.71 12.16
CA LEU A 57 -17.13 11.05 11.71
C LEU A 57 -16.40 10.36 12.84
N ILE A 58 -16.46 10.95 14.04
CA ILE A 58 -15.81 10.48 15.24
C ILE A 58 -16.79 10.44 16.41
N VAL A 59 -16.42 9.68 17.45
CA VAL A 59 -17.10 9.64 18.73
C VAL A 59 -16.13 9.95 19.88
N GLU A 60 -16.65 10.47 20.99
CA GLU A 60 -15.92 10.60 22.25
C GLU A 60 -16.37 9.51 23.22
N THR A 61 -15.42 8.72 23.72
CA THR A 61 -15.68 7.65 24.70
C THR A 61 -14.84 7.89 25.95
N PRO A 62 -15.35 7.58 27.16
CA PRO A 62 -14.52 7.55 28.36
C PRO A 62 -13.50 6.42 28.26
N PRO A 63 -12.30 6.56 28.83
CA PRO A 63 -11.35 5.46 28.92
C PRO A 63 -11.91 4.33 29.81
N GLU A 64 -11.62 3.07 29.41
CA GLU A 64 -12.16 1.88 30.10
C GLU A 64 -11.65 1.70 31.54
N ASP A 65 -10.41 2.12 31.84
CA ASP A 65 -9.77 2.01 33.14
C ASP A 65 -9.42 3.39 33.71
N THR A 66 -10.29 3.98 34.48
CA THR A 66 -9.92 5.11 35.35
C THR A 66 -9.94 4.66 36.81
N ALA A 67 -8.80 4.25 37.34
CA ALA A 67 -8.51 4.53 38.75
C ALA A 67 -8.78 6.04 38.94
N ARG A 68 -9.69 6.40 39.85
CA ARG A 68 -10.12 7.79 40.12
C ARG A 68 -8.92 8.70 40.38
N VAL A 69 -8.39 9.29 39.30
CA VAL A 69 -7.41 10.37 39.40
C VAL A 69 -8.22 11.64 39.59
N PRO A 70 -7.94 12.48 40.61
CA PRO A 70 -8.63 13.75 40.78
C PRO A 70 -8.38 14.64 39.56
N GLY A 71 -9.44 15.04 38.89
CA GLY A 71 -9.40 15.86 37.70
C GLY A 71 -10.44 15.43 36.64
N ARG A 72 -10.60 16.22 35.56
CA ARG A 72 -11.45 15.86 34.42
C ARG A 72 -10.80 14.73 33.64
N THR A 73 -11.41 13.57 33.57
CA THR A 73 -10.97 12.43 32.77
C THR A 73 -10.90 12.84 31.30
N PRO A 74 -9.75 12.65 30.61
CA PRO A 74 -9.64 12.96 29.19
C PRO A 74 -10.52 11.98 28.39
N MET A 75 -11.34 12.50 27.49
CA MET A 75 -12.15 11.68 26.56
C MET A 75 -11.26 11.17 25.43
N LEU A 76 -11.49 9.94 25.01
CA LEU A 76 -10.86 9.30 23.86
C LEU A 76 -11.65 9.58 22.59
N LEU A 77 -10.96 10.00 21.56
CA LEU A 77 -11.52 10.20 20.22
C LEU A 77 -11.25 8.94 19.38
N GLN A 78 -12.29 8.46 18.74
CA GLN A 78 -12.23 7.28 17.85
C GLN A 78 -13.10 7.54 16.63
N ILE A 79 -12.82 6.83 15.51
CA ILE A 79 -13.70 6.85 14.34
C ILE A 79 -15.06 6.28 14.73
N SER A 80 -16.13 6.98 14.33
CA SER A 80 -17.51 6.55 14.61
C SER A 80 -17.81 5.21 13.93
N PRO A 81 -18.51 4.28 14.59
CA PRO A 81 -19.04 3.09 13.92
C PRO A 81 -19.94 3.41 12.73
N ASP A 82 -20.62 4.56 12.75
CA ASP A 82 -21.53 5.03 11.69
C ASP A 82 -20.84 5.92 10.67
N SER A 83 -19.52 6.13 10.76
CA SER A 83 -18.76 6.93 9.79
C SER A 83 -18.91 6.37 8.38
N PRO A 84 -18.74 7.18 7.32
CA PRO A 84 -18.67 6.70 5.95
C PRO A 84 -17.65 5.56 5.78
N VAL A 85 -17.81 4.78 4.71
CA VAL A 85 -16.94 3.65 4.38
C VAL A 85 -16.22 3.87 3.06
N ILE A 86 -15.23 3.03 2.80
CA ILE A 86 -14.44 3.05 1.58
C ILE A 86 -14.61 1.72 0.88
N VAL A 87 -14.74 1.73 -0.45
CA VAL A 87 -14.69 0.55 -1.29
C VAL A 87 -13.28 0.41 -1.84
N GLY A 88 -12.71 -0.79 -1.75
CA GLY A 88 -11.43 -1.13 -2.32
C GLY A 88 -11.54 -2.34 -3.25
N ILE A 89 -10.82 -2.33 -4.37
CA ILE A 89 -10.68 -3.49 -5.25
C ILE A 89 -9.21 -3.71 -5.56
N ARG A 90 -8.72 -4.92 -5.32
CA ARG A 90 -7.44 -5.38 -5.85
C ARG A 90 -7.70 -6.19 -7.11
N MET A 91 -7.13 -5.75 -8.22
CA MET A 91 -7.26 -6.42 -9.52
C MET A 91 -5.99 -7.21 -9.82
N THR A 92 -6.15 -8.51 -10.05
CA THR A 92 -5.11 -9.44 -10.50
C THR A 92 -5.52 -10.12 -11.80
N ILE A 93 -4.63 -10.90 -12.40
CA ILE A 93 -4.94 -11.69 -13.61
C ILE A 93 -5.92 -12.85 -13.36
N HIS A 94 -6.15 -13.24 -12.09
CA HIS A 94 -7.00 -14.39 -11.76
C HIS A 94 -8.30 -14.01 -11.09
N CYS A 95 -8.33 -12.86 -10.40
CA CYS A 95 -9.46 -12.49 -9.56
C CYS A 95 -9.48 -10.98 -9.27
N LEU A 96 -10.69 -10.44 -9.13
CA LEU A 96 -10.96 -9.16 -8.51
C LEU A 96 -11.32 -9.41 -7.05
N TYR A 97 -10.51 -8.89 -6.12
CA TYR A 97 -10.75 -8.97 -4.68
C TYR A 97 -11.35 -7.66 -4.21
N GLY A 98 -12.57 -7.70 -3.72
CA GLY A 98 -13.31 -6.53 -3.29
C GLY A 98 -13.46 -6.45 -1.76
N ILE A 99 -13.43 -5.24 -1.23
CA ILE A 99 -13.57 -4.96 0.19
C ILE A 99 -14.36 -3.68 0.41
N VAL A 100 -15.25 -3.69 1.40
CA VAL A 100 -15.74 -2.46 2.06
C VAL A 100 -15.07 -2.38 3.41
N GLY A 101 -14.44 -1.25 3.70
CA GLY A 101 -13.73 -1.05 4.95
C GLY A 101 -14.00 0.30 5.61
N THR A 102 -13.71 0.38 6.89
CA THR A 102 -13.78 1.62 7.68
C THR A 102 -12.61 2.56 7.35
N LEU A 103 -12.64 3.78 7.87
CA LEU A 103 -11.52 4.74 7.82
C LEU A 103 -10.27 4.27 8.57
N THR A 104 -10.41 3.22 9.41
CA THR A 104 -9.29 2.55 10.11
C THR A 104 -8.88 1.24 9.43
N VAL A 105 -9.26 1.06 8.16
CA VAL A 105 -9.04 -0.12 7.29
C VAL A 105 -9.51 -1.46 7.87
N HIS A 106 -10.47 -1.44 8.80
CA HIS A 106 -11.12 -2.67 9.24
C HIS A 106 -12.10 -3.15 8.18
N PRO A 107 -12.01 -4.44 7.76
CA PRO A 107 -12.93 -5.00 6.76
C PRO A 107 -14.34 -5.17 7.34
N ILE A 108 -15.35 -4.78 6.55
CA ILE A 108 -16.77 -4.97 6.87
C ILE A 108 -17.35 -6.04 5.95
N ILE A 109 -17.07 -5.94 4.66
CA ILE A 109 -17.58 -6.83 3.61
C ILE A 109 -16.39 -7.21 2.72
N GLN A 110 -16.32 -8.46 2.31
CA GLN A 110 -15.36 -8.93 1.32
C GLN A 110 -16.08 -9.80 0.29
N LYS A 111 -15.76 -9.59 -0.98
CA LYS A 111 -16.27 -10.38 -2.11
C LYS A 111 -15.18 -10.55 -3.14
N ASP A 112 -15.12 -11.73 -3.71
CA ASP A 112 -14.18 -12.05 -4.77
C ASP A 112 -14.95 -12.39 -6.04
N LEU A 113 -14.43 -11.94 -7.18
CA LEU A 113 -14.98 -12.23 -8.51
C LEU A 113 -13.87 -12.82 -9.39
N PRO A 114 -13.88 -14.13 -9.65
CA PRO A 114 -12.88 -14.77 -10.48
C PRO A 114 -12.88 -14.24 -11.91
N LEU A 115 -11.71 -14.12 -12.50
CA LEU A 115 -11.49 -13.80 -13.90
C LEU A 115 -11.24 -15.10 -14.69
N SER A 116 -11.71 -15.14 -15.91
CA SER A 116 -11.44 -16.23 -16.85
C SER A 116 -10.10 -16.05 -17.55
N ASP A 117 -9.62 -17.07 -18.24
CA ASP A 117 -8.35 -16.99 -19.00
C ASP A 117 -8.48 -16.13 -20.29
N LYS A 118 -9.67 -15.64 -20.62
CA LYS A 118 -9.99 -14.90 -21.86
C LYS A 118 -10.80 -13.64 -21.59
N GLU A 119 -10.27 -12.78 -20.72
CA GLU A 119 -10.92 -11.48 -20.49
C GLU A 119 -10.58 -10.49 -21.61
N THR A 120 -11.52 -9.61 -21.91
CA THR A 120 -11.36 -8.43 -22.75
C THR A 120 -11.44 -7.17 -21.91
N GLU A 121 -11.08 -6.02 -22.48
CA GLU A 121 -11.25 -4.72 -21.82
C GLU A 121 -12.69 -4.54 -21.31
N GLU A 122 -13.67 -4.78 -22.16
CA GLU A 122 -15.09 -4.65 -21.84
C GLU A 122 -15.51 -5.57 -20.68
N THR A 123 -15.11 -6.86 -20.71
CA THR A 123 -15.48 -7.81 -19.65
C THR A 123 -14.84 -7.49 -18.32
N ILE A 124 -13.59 -6.99 -18.31
CA ILE A 124 -12.91 -6.54 -17.08
C ILE A 124 -13.63 -5.32 -16.48
N LEU A 125 -13.93 -4.32 -17.31
CA LEU A 125 -14.64 -3.11 -16.88
C LEU A 125 -16.02 -3.45 -16.31
N ASP A 126 -16.79 -4.30 -16.99
CA ASP A 126 -18.09 -4.76 -16.52
C ASP A 126 -18.01 -5.55 -15.23
N LYS A 127 -17.03 -6.42 -15.05
CA LYS A 127 -16.81 -7.17 -13.83
C LYS A 127 -16.42 -6.26 -12.66
N LEU A 128 -15.60 -5.24 -12.90
CA LEU A 128 -15.29 -4.23 -11.89
C LEU A 128 -16.54 -3.48 -11.44
N ARG A 129 -17.40 -3.09 -12.37
CA ARG A 129 -18.69 -2.47 -12.07
C ARG A 129 -19.59 -3.42 -11.25
N GLN A 130 -19.78 -4.66 -11.72
CA GLN A 130 -20.59 -5.68 -11.02
C GLN A 130 -20.10 -5.94 -9.60
N LEU A 131 -18.79 -6.07 -9.39
CA LEU A 131 -18.24 -6.27 -8.05
C LEU A 131 -18.47 -5.04 -7.16
N THR A 132 -18.31 -3.83 -7.72
CA THR A 132 -18.58 -2.57 -6.99
C THR A 132 -20.06 -2.50 -6.60
N ASP A 133 -20.99 -2.75 -7.53
CA ASP A 133 -22.43 -2.80 -7.26
C ASP A 133 -22.77 -3.80 -6.15
N ALA A 134 -22.18 -5.00 -6.20
CA ALA A 134 -22.40 -6.05 -5.21
C ALA A 134 -21.85 -5.71 -3.81
N LEU A 135 -20.76 -4.91 -3.74
CA LEU A 135 -20.18 -4.46 -2.47
C LEU A 135 -21.03 -3.34 -1.84
N ILE A 136 -21.44 -2.34 -2.62
CA ILE A 136 -22.20 -1.21 -2.10
C ILE A 136 -23.63 -1.60 -1.72
N ALA A 137 -24.21 -2.62 -2.35
CA ALA A 137 -25.56 -3.11 -2.03
C ALA A 137 -25.66 -3.73 -0.62
N GLU A 138 -24.55 -4.05 0.04
CA GLU A 138 -24.54 -4.63 1.39
C GLU A 138 -24.27 -3.60 2.49
N THR A 139 -24.22 -2.31 2.18
CA THR A 139 -24.03 -1.26 3.17
C THR A 139 -24.96 -0.07 2.90
N ASP A 140 -25.59 0.43 3.96
CA ASP A 140 -26.38 1.66 3.92
C ASP A 140 -25.54 2.90 4.27
N ARG A 141 -24.23 2.71 4.54
CA ARG A 141 -23.32 3.79 4.92
C ARG A 141 -22.84 4.57 3.69
N PRO A 142 -22.66 5.89 3.79
CA PRO A 142 -22.12 6.69 2.69
C PRO A 142 -20.75 6.18 2.23
N ILE A 143 -20.54 6.14 0.91
CA ILE A 143 -19.27 5.72 0.30
C ILE A 143 -18.41 6.94 0.03
N LEU A 144 -17.19 6.98 0.56
CA LEU A 144 -16.23 8.07 0.34
C LEU A 144 -15.50 8.00 -0.99
N GLY A 145 -15.35 6.80 -1.52
CA GLY A 145 -14.65 6.59 -2.78
C GLY A 145 -14.34 5.11 -3.04
N LEU A 146 -13.93 4.84 -4.26
CA LEU A 146 -13.44 3.55 -4.72
C LEU A 146 -11.94 3.65 -4.98
N GLY A 147 -11.14 2.84 -4.30
CA GLY A 147 -9.72 2.65 -4.58
C GLY A 147 -9.49 1.35 -5.34
N ILE A 148 -8.77 1.41 -6.46
CA ILE A 148 -8.39 0.23 -7.24
C ILE A 148 -6.88 0.10 -7.22
N SER A 149 -6.37 -1.04 -6.73
CA SER A 149 -4.95 -1.40 -6.77
C SER A 149 -4.71 -2.50 -7.78
N THR A 150 -3.70 -2.34 -8.64
CA THR A 150 -3.38 -3.29 -9.70
C THR A 150 -1.91 -3.20 -10.10
N ALA A 151 -1.42 -4.20 -10.83
CA ALA A 151 -0.11 -4.14 -11.47
C ALA A 151 -0.11 -3.15 -12.66
N GLY A 152 1.07 -2.79 -13.12
CA GLY A 152 1.30 -1.96 -14.31
C GLY A 152 1.68 -0.51 -14.03
N VAL A 153 1.93 0.21 -15.13
CA VAL A 153 2.23 1.65 -15.12
C VAL A 153 0.92 2.42 -15.13
N ILE A 154 0.66 3.17 -14.08
CA ILE A 154 -0.62 3.83 -13.85
C ILE A 154 -0.43 5.33 -13.81
N ASN A 155 -1.18 6.04 -14.63
CA ASN A 155 -1.36 7.47 -14.50
C ASN A 155 -2.39 7.76 -13.41
N GLN A 156 -1.92 8.14 -12.23
CA GLN A 156 -2.78 8.36 -11.07
C GLN A 156 -3.71 9.58 -11.25
N GLU A 157 -3.34 10.56 -12.07
CA GLU A 157 -4.15 11.75 -12.33
C GLU A 157 -5.38 11.41 -13.18
N THR A 158 -5.21 10.57 -14.20
CA THR A 158 -6.29 10.16 -15.11
C THR A 158 -7.00 8.89 -14.66
N GLY A 159 -6.34 8.03 -13.88
CA GLY A 159 -6.84 6.71 -13.48
C GLY A 159 -6.76 5.68 -14.61
N VAL A 160 -5.86 5.92 -15.57
CA VAL A 160 -5.61 5.02 -16.72
C VAL A 160 -4.42 4.12 -16.43
N ILE A 161 -4.57 2.83 -16.68
CA ILE A 161 -3.44 1.91 -16.79
C ILE A 161 -2.84 2.14 -18.19
N GLU A 162 -1.67 2.77 -18.25
CA GLU A 162 -1.00 3.09 -19.53
C GLU A 162 -0.26 1.89 -20.12
N TYR A 163 0.21 1.00 -19.26
CA TYR A 163 0.90 -0.21 -19.66
C TYR A 163 0.81 -1.30 -18.59
N ILE A 164 0.44 -2.49 -19.00
CA ILE A 164 0.43 -3.67 -18.14
C ILE A 164 0.95 -4.88 -18.92
N THR A 165 1.82 -5.68 -18.30
CA THR A 165 2.37 -6.88 -18.89
C THR A 165 1.61 -8.11 -18.43
N ASN A 166 1.51 -9.12 -19.30
CA ASN A 166 0.90 -10.42 -18.99
C ASN A 166 -0.52 -10.30 -18.39
N PHE A 167 -1.30 -9.33 -18.87
CA PHE A 167 -2.66 -9.11 -18.44
C PHE A 167 -3.60 -9.28 -19.65
N PHE A 168 -3.87 -10.53 -20.01
CA PHE A 168 -4.57 -10.88 -21.24
C PHE A 168 -3.91 -10.19 -22.46
N ASP A 169 -4.65 -9.81 -23.48
CA ASP A 169 -4.14 -8.98 -24.58
C ASP A 169 -4.40 -7.48 -24.37
N ILE A 170 -4.72 -7.08 -23.12
CA ILE A 170 -5.06 -5.71 -22.75
C ILE A 170 -3.77 -4.94 -22.44
N LYS A 171 -3.55 -3.81 -23.13
CA LYS A 171 -2.36 -2.96 -22.89
C LYS A 171 -2.68 -1.72 -22.09
N THR A 172 -3.84 -1.14 -22.31
CA THR A 172 -4.32 0.09 -21.65
C THR A 172 -5.73 -0.12 -21.15
N LEU A 173 -6.11 0.53 -20.05
CA LEU A 173 -7.45 0.41 -19.49
C LEU A 173 -7.83 1.70 -18.75
N ASP A 174 -8.90 2.37 -19.19
CA ASP A 174 -9.41 3.59 -18.55
C ASP A 174 -10.47 3.25 -17.50
N LEU A 175 -9.99 2.95 -16.30
CA LEU A 175 -10.84 2.53 -15.18
C LEU A 175 -11.68 3.67 -14.62
N ARG A 176 -11.08 4.88 -14.46
CA ARG A 176 -11.78 6.00 -13.85
C ARG A 176 -12.90 6.52 -14.72
N SER A 177 -12.65 6.79 -15.99
CA SER A 177 -13.67 7.33 -16.88
C SER A 177 -14.85 6.38 -17.05
N TYR A 178 -14.59 5.06 -17.10
CA TYR A 178 -15.65 4.07 -17.19
C TYR A 178 -16.50 4.03 -15.90
N LEU A 179 -15.88 3.84 -14.74
CA LEU A 179 -16.61 3.65 -13.48
C LEU A 179 -17.33 4.93 -13.00
N SER A 180 -16.79 6.11 -13.31
CA SER A 180 -17.42 7.40 -12.98
C SER A 180 -18.74 7.65 -13.74
N GLN A 181 -19.07 6.85 -14.75
CA GLN A 181 -20.39 6.91 -15.42
C GLN A 181 -21.49 6.27 -14.58
N PHE A 182 -21.14 5.36 -13.66
CA PHE A 182 -22.10 4.59 -12.87
C PHE A 182 -22.14 5.02 -11.40
N PHE A 183 -21.03 5.57 -10.86
CA PHE A 183 -20.88 5.89 -9.46
C PHE A 183 -20.62 7.38 -9.25
N SER A 184 -21.32 7.99 -8.28
CA SER A 184 -21.17 9.42 -7.94
C SER A 184 -19.96 9.71 -7.05
N PHE A 185 -19.43 8.70 -6.37
CA PHE A 185 -18.23 8.83 -5.55
C PHE A 185 -16.94 8.75 -6.42
N PRO A 186 -15.85 9.39 -5.98
CA PRO A 186 -14.60 9.41 -6.74
C PRO A 186 -13.94 8.03 -6.87
N VAL A 187 -13.30 7.80 -8.01
CA VAL A 187 -12.52 6.58 -8.32
C VAL A 187 -11.04 6.92 -8.40
N PHE A 188 -10.22 6.18 -7.67
CA PHE A 188 -8.77 6.33 -7.62
C PHE A 188 -8.09 5.02 -7.99
N VAL A 189 -7.09 5.10 -8.85
CA VAL A 189 -6.35 3.92 -9.34
C VAL A 189 -4.87 4.07 -8.99
N CYS A 190 -4.26 3.02 -8.50
CA CYS A 190 -2.87 3.04 -8.07
C CYS A 190 -2.19 1.69 -8.29
N ASN A 191 -0.86 1.70 -8.45
CA ASN A 191 -0.07 0.48 -8.48
C ASN A 191 -0.16 -0.26 -7.14
N GLU A 192 -0.24 -1.61 -7.17
CA GLU A 192 -0.46 -2.44 -5.97
C GLU A 192 0.68 -2.30 -4.92
N VAL A 193 1.93 -2.14 -5.35
CA VAL A 193 3.07 -1.96 -4.43
C VAL A 193 3.03 -0.57 -3.79
N HIS A 194 2.61 0.43 -4.56
CA HIS A 194 2.40 1.79 -4.06
C HIS A 194 1.26 1.84 -3.04
N ALA A 195 0.14 1.18 -3.33
CA ALA A 195 -1.00 1.05 -2.42
C ALA A 195 -0.62 0.32 -1.11
N ALA A 196 0.18 -0.75 -1.21
CA ALA A 196 0.69 -1.46 -0.03
C ALA A 196 1.65 -0.61 0.80
N ALA A 197 2.50 0.21 0.16
CA ALA A 197 3.36 1.17 0.86
C ALA A 197 2.54 2.25 1.60
N LEU A 198 1.40 2.70 1.07
CA LEU A 198 0.46 3.57 1.79
C LEU A 198 -0.12 2.87 3.02
N CYS A 199 -0.46 1.60 2.89
CA CYS A 199 -0.98 0.81 4.01
C CYS A 199 0.06 0.69 5.13
N GLU A 200 1.32 0.43 4.80
CA GLU A 200 2.43 0.45 5.77
C GLU A 200 2.68 1.84 6.36
N LEU A 201 2.59 2.90 5.56
CA LEU A 201 2.77 4.27 6.01
C LEU A 201 1.74 4.67 7.08
N TYR A 202 0.47 4.31 6.87
CA TYR A 202 -0.60 4.73 7.76
C TYR A 202 -0.85 3.78 8.92
N PHE A 203 -0.79 2.48 8.69
CA PHE A 203 -1.23 1.46 9.66
C PHE A 203 -0.16 0.43 10.03
N GLY A 204 0.99 0.46 9.35
CA GLY A 204 2.10 -0.45 9.57
C GLY A 204 3.32 0.20 10.23
N HIS A 205 4.49 -0.14 9.71
CA HIS A 205 5.77 0.36 10.22
C HIS A 205 5.97 1.87 10.05
N GLY A 206 5.30 2.50 9.08
CA GLY A 206 5.33 3.96 8.90
C GLY A 206 4.77 4.76 10.08
N GLN A 207 4.15 4.12 11.09
CA GLN A 207 3.80 4.78 12.35
C GLN A 207 5.04 5.15 13.18
N THR A 208 6.14 4.40 13.03
CA THR A 208 7.41 4.62 13.72
C THR A 208 8.56 4.98 12.79
N GLU A 209 8.51 4.55 11.53
CA GLU A 209 9.51 4.82 10.50
C GLU A 209 9.05 5.97 9.60
N ASN A 210 9.82 7.07 9.54
CA ASN A 210 9.48 8.21 8.68
C ASN A 210 9.92 8.01 7.22
N ASP A 211 11.00 7.26 7.04
CA ASP A 211 11.67 7.02 5.77
C ASP A 211 11.86 5.52 5.58
N PHE A 212 11.32 4.97 4.51
CA PHE A 212 11.48 3.55 4.20
C PHE A 212 11.32 3.26 2.71
N LEU A 213 11.90 2.16 2.28
CA LEU A 213 11.65 1.52 1.00
C LEU A 213 10.71 0.34 1.21
N TYR A 214 9.56 0.32 0.56
CA TYR A 214 8.71 -0.86 0.49
C TYR A 214 9.04 -1.65 -0.78
N VAL A 215 9.38 -2.93 -0.65
CA VAL A 215 9.70 -3.83 -1.76
C VAL A 215 8.62 -4.89 -1.87
N GLY A 216 7.90 -4.88 -2.99
CA GLY A 216 6.89 -5.89 -3.35
C GLY A 216 7.49 -6.92 -4.32
N LEU A 217 7.52 -8.17 -3.88
CA LEU A 217 7.87 -9.32 -4.71
C LEU A 217 6.58 -10.04 -5.11
N THR A 218 6.32 -10.12 -6.42
CA THR A 218 5.14 -10.77 -6.99
C THR A 218 5.52 -11.47 -8.31
N HIS A 219 4.66 -11.38 -9.34
CA HIS A 219 5.01 -11.75 -10.71
C HIS A 219 6.17 -10.91 -11.26
N GLY A 220 6.34 -9.70 -10.77
CA GLY A 220 7.48 -8.83 -10.96
C GLY A 220 8.11 -8.41 -9.64
N ILE A 221 8.94 -7.38 -9.67
CA ILE A 221 9.54 -6.74 -8.50
C ILE A 221 9.34 -5.24 -8.65
N ALA A 222 8.61 -4.65 -7.72
CA ALA A 222 8.42 -3.21 -7.68
C ALA A 222 8.79 -2.65 -6.30
N ALA A 223 9.06 -1.36 -6.24
CA ALA A 223 9.38 -0.70 -5.00
C ALA A 223 8.71 0.67 -4.91
N SER A 224 8.40 1.08 -3.69
CA SER A 224 7.87 2.40 -3.38
C SER A 224 8.63 3.02 -2.23
N VAL A 225 8.97 4.30 -2.36
CA VAL A 225 9.76 5.04 -1.37
C VAL A 225 8.87 6.00 -0.60
N VAL A 226 9.01 5.98 0.71
CA VAL A 226 8.46 6.98 1.62
C VAL A 226 9.62 7.80 2.18
N LEU A 227 9.55 9.13 2.03
CA LEU A 227 10.50 10.09 2.60
C LEU A 227 9.75 11.18 3.37
N GLY A 228 10.15 11.43 4.61
CA GLY A 228 9.51 12.40 5.48
C GLY A 228 8.00 12.14 5.64
N ARG A 229 7.61 10.86 5.75
CA ARG A 229 6.21 10.39 5.80
C ARG A 229 5.38 10.74 4.54
N ARG A 230 6.03 10.93 3.42
CA ARG A 230 5.37 11.17 2.12
C ARG A 230 5.79 10.11 1.13
N LEU A 231 4.81 9.45 0.55
CA LEU A 231 5.04 8.53 -0.54
C LEU A 231 5.47 9.33 -1.78
N LEU A 232 6.56 8.92 -2.42
CA LEU A 232 6.96 9.51 -3.70
C LEU A 232 5.96 9.11 -4.78
N SER A 233 5.69 10.03 -5.71
CA SER A 233 4.63 9.89 -6.72
C SER A 233 4.87 8.79 -7.75
N PHE A 234 6.09 8.24 -7.81
CA PHE A 234 6.45 7.20 -8.77
C PHE A 234 6.69 5.87 -8.05
N CYS A 235 6.01 4.82 -8.49
CA CYS A 235 6.38 3.46 -8.18
C CYS A 235 7.63 3.12 -8.98
N GLY A 236 8.71 2.73 -8.30
CA GLY A 236 9.95 2.38 -8.97
C GLY A 236 9.87 1.01 -9.63
N GLU A 237 10.17 0.95 -10.92
CA GLU A 237 10.29 -0.28 -11.72
C GLU A 237 11.59 -1.03 -11.37
N MET A 238 11.75 -1.36 -10.08
CA MET A 238 12.95 -1.97 -9.52
C MET A 238 13.28 -3.30 -10.19
N GLY A 239 12.27 -4.07 -10.60
CA GLY A 239 12.43 -5.33 -11.30
C GLY A 239 13.13 -5.20 -12.65
N HIS A 240 13.00 -4.04 -13.28
CA HIS A 240 13.63 -3.75 -14.58
C HIS A 240 15.04 -3.13 -14.47
N MET A 241 15.56 -2.93 -13.25
CA MET A 241 16.98 -2.61 -13.09
C MET A 241 17.85 -3.76 -13.60
N SER A 242 18.77 -3.47 -14.51
CA SER A 242 19.76 -4.45 -14.96
C SER A 242 20.80 -4.70 -13.86
N ILE A 243 20.91 -5.95 -13.43
CA ILE A 243 21.96 -6.43 -12.51
C ILE A 243 23.05 -7.20 -13.23
N ASP A 244 22.85 -7.50 -14.52
CA ASP A 244 23.79 -8.15 -15.41
C ASP A 244 23.52 -7.76 -16.86
N PHE A 245 24.27 -6.80 -17.41
CA PHE A 245 24.06 -6.29 -18.79
C PHE A 245 24.38 -7.34 -19.88
N HIS A 246 25.00 -8.46 -19.54
CA HIS A 246 25.18 -9.63 -20.40
C HIS A 246 24.12 -10.71 -20.16
N GLY A 247 23.21 -10.49 -19.23
CA GLY A 247 22.17 -11.44 -18.85
C GLY A 247 21.07 -11.60 -19.90
N PRO A 248 20.06 -12.42 -19.62
CA PRO A 248 18.98 -12.74 -20.54
C PRO A 248 18.18 -11.48 -20.93
N LYS A 249 17.63 -11.51 -22.15
CA LYS A 249 16.76 -10.43 -22.65
C LYS A 249 15.45 -10.38 -21.85
N CYS A 250 15.07 -9.20 -21.39
CA CYS A 250 13.80 -8.94 -20.73
C CYS A 250 12.71 -8.49 -21.73
N ALA A 251 11.45 -8.75 -21.41
CA ALA A 251 10.30 -8.28 -22.18
C ALA A 251 10.24 -6.74 -22.29
N CYS A 252 10.81 -6.00 -21.33
CA CYS A 252 10.93 -4.54 -21.39
C CYS A 252 11.92 -4.03 -22.45
N GLY A 253 12.64 -4.92 -23.13
CA GLY A 253 13.66 -4.58 -24.15
C GLY A 253 15.10 -4.50 -23.62
N SER A 254 15.31 -4.47 -22.31
CA SER A 254 16.61 -4.46 -21.64
C SER A 254 17.17 -5.88 -21.46
N HIS A 255 18.37 -6.00 -20.86
CA HIS A 255 19.02 -7.27 -20.54
C HIS A 255 19.31 -7.35 -19.04
N GLY A 256 19.22 -8.56 -18.48
CA GLY A 256 19.59 -8.87 -17.10
C GLY A 256 18.81 -8.14 -16.06
N CYS A 257 17.52 -7.86 -16.32
CA CYS A 257 16.62 -7.26 -15.35
C CYS A 257 16.49 -8.15 -14.11
N LEU A 258 16.44 -7.54 -12.94
CA LEU A 258 16.36 -8.21 -11.64
C LEU A 258 15.21 -9.21 -11.55
N GLU A 259 14.05 -8.91 -12.14
CA GLU A 259 12.87 -9.79 -12.15
C GLU A 259 13.10 -11.14 -12.82
N LEU A 260 14.02 -11.20 -13.82
CA LEU A 260 14.36 -12.45 -14.49
C LEU A 260 15.07 -13.45 -13.58
N TYR A 261 15.57 -12.97 -12.44
CA TYR A 261 16.34 -13.75 -11.48
C TYR A 261 15.62 -14.00 -10.16
N ALA A 262 14.84 -13.00 -9.69
CA ALA A 262 14.34 -12.99 -8.33
C ALA A 262 12.82 -12.79 -8.19
N SER A 263 12.05 -12.66 -9.28
CA SER A 263 10.59 -12.68 -9.21
C SER A 263 10.06 -14.08 -8.85
N THR A 264 8.85 -14.14 -8.28
CA THR A 264 8.22 -15.43 -7.93
C THR A 264 8.19 -16.40 -9.10
N PRO A 265 7.72 -16.06 -10.32
CA PRO A 265 7.75 -16.99 -11.45
C PRO A 265 9.15 -17.42 -11.86
N SER A 266 10.15 -16.55 -11.71
CA SER A 266 11.54 -16.90 -12.06
C SER A 266 12.13 -17.90 -11.08
N ILE A 267 11.82 -17.78 -9.79
CA ILE A 267 12.22 -18.72 -8.74
C ILE A 267 11.56 -20.07 -8.99
N LEU A 268 10.23 -20.10 -9.20
CA LEU A 268 9.47 -21.34 -9.43
C LEU A 268 9.98 -22.10 -10.65
N ARG A 269 10.14 -21.42 -11.80
CA ARG A 269 10.68 -22.04 -13.03
C ARG A 269 12.05 -22.65 -12.83
N ARG A 270 12.95 -21.97 -12.09
CA ARG A 270 14.31 -22.49 -11.84
C ARG A 270 14.29 -23.69 -10.91
N ILE A 271 13.46 -23.66 -9.85
CA ILE A 271 13.29 -24.83 -8.96
C ILE A 271 12.75 -26.01 -9.77
N THR A 272 11.71 -25.81 -10.57
CA THR A 272 11.14 -26.87 -11.43
C THR A 272 12.19 -27.42 -12.40
N ALA A 273 12.97 -26.55 -13.05
CA ALA A 273 13.99 -26.99 -14.00
C ALA A 273 15.11 -27.81 -13.35
N GLU A 274 15.50 -27.50 -12.11
CA GLU A 274 16.62 -28.17 -11.43
C GLU A 274 16.17 -29.37 -10.60
N THR A 275 14.91 -29.47 -10.18
CA THR A 275 14.42 -30.55 -9.31
C THR A 275 13.37 -31.45 -9.95
N GLY A 276 12.75 -31.03 -11.06
CA GLY A 276 11.62 -31.72 -11.68
C GLY A 276 10.29 -31.58 -10.92
N VAL A 277 10.25 -30.80 -9.82
CA VAL A 277 9.05 -30.58 -9.01
C VAL A 277 8.36 -29.29 -9.43
N GLU A 278 7.12 -29.37 -9.88
CA GLU A 278 6.31 -28.20 -10.21
C GLU A 278 5.73 -27.56 -8.95
N LEU A 279 5.94 -26.25 -8.82
CA LEU A 279 5.46 -25.43 -7.71
C LEU A 279 4.64 -24.26 -8.28
N HIS A 280 3.61 -23.82 -7.54
CA HIS A 280 2.62 -22.87 -8.06
C HIS A 280 2.69 -21.49 -7.40
N ASP A 281 3.28 -21.39 -6.21
CA ASP A 281 3.36 -20.16 -5.43
C ASP A 281 4.63 -20.08 -4.57
N MET A 282 4.88 -18.92 -3.99
CA MET A 282 6.04 -18.66 -3.14
C MET A 282 5.98 -19.50 -1.85
N GLU A 283 4.80 -19.74 -1.30
CA GLU A 283 4.65 -20.50 -0.05
C GLU A 283 5.13 -21.93 -0.24
N SER A 284 4.69 -22.61 -1.30
CA SER A 284 5.15 -23.95 -1.67
C SER A 284 6.66 -23.98 -1.98
N ALA A 285 7.20 -22.93 -2.62
CA ALA A 285 8.63 -22.83 -2.88
C ALA A 285 9.46 -22.71 -1.59
N VAL A 286 9.02 -21.89 -0.66
CA VAL A 286 9.66 -21.73 0.66
C VAL A 286 9.61 -23.05 1.45
N GLN A 287 8.45 -23.71 1.51
CA GLN A 287 8.30 -25.00 2.20
C GLN A 287 9.19 -26.08 1.56
N PHE A 288 9.22 -26.17 0.24
CA PHE A 288 10.04 -27.16 -0.48
C PHE A 288 11.54 -26.91 -0.27
N ALA A 289 11.98 -25.65 -0.26
CA ALA A 289 13.37 -25.30 -0.02
C ALA A 289 13.89 -25.69 1.38
N GLN A 290 13.02 -25.83 2.38
CA GLN A 290 13.40 -26.30 3.72
C GLN A 290 13.89 -27.75 3.73
N THR A 291 13.44 -28.58 2.80
CA THR A 291 13.76 -30.02 2.75
C THR A 291 14.57 -30.43 1.53
N ASN A 292 14.67 -29.55 0.52
CA ASN A 292 15.39 -29.82 -0.72
C ASN A 292 16.57 -28.87 -0.91
N ARG A 293 17.79 -29.41 -0.87
CA ARG A 293 19.03 -28.61 -0.95
C ARG A 293 19.19 -27.85 -2.28
N THR A 294 18.74 -28.45 -3.40
CA THR A 294 18.80 -27.80 -4.72
C THR A 294 17.84 -26.61 -4.78
N ALA A 295 16.59 -26.80 -4.35
CA ALA A 295 15.60 -25.73 -4.26
C ALA A 295 16.09 -24.60 -3.33
N TYR A 296 16.69 -24.92 -2.17
CA TYR A 296 17.30 -23.94 -1.29
C TYR A 296 18.40 -23.13 -1.98
N ALA A 297 19.27 -23.77 -2.76
CA ALA A 297 20.36 -23.08 -3.47
C ALA A 297 19.81 -22.10 -4.54
N VAL A 298 18.77 -22.50 -5.28
CA VAL A 298 18.08 -21.64 -6.25
C VAL A 298 17.48 -20.44 -5.51
N PHE A 299 16.76 -20.69 -4.44
CA PHE A 299 16.08 -19.68 -3.64
C PHE A 299 17.08 -18.68 -3.03
N TYR A 300 18.14 -19.19 -2.38
CA TYR A 300 19.20 -18.37 -1.81
C TYR A 300 19.88 -17.46 -2.84
N ASN A 301 20.18 -18.00 -4.04
CA ASN A 301 20.77 -17.21 -5.11
C ASN A 301 19.83 -16.09 -5.60
N ALA A 302 18.54 -16.37 -5.73
CA ALA A 302 17.54 -15.36 -6.09
C ALA A 302 17.48 -14.24 -5.06
N MET A 303 17.45 -14.57 -3.77
CA MET A 303 17.41 -13.59 -2.68
C MET A 303 18.72 -12.77 -2.58
N ARG A 304 19.86 -13.41 -2.88
CA ARG A 304 21.11 -12.67 -3.00
C ARG A 304 21.10 -11.65 -4.14
N GLN A 305 20.52 -12.00 -5.30
CA GLN A 305 20.35 -11.06 -6.41
C GLN A 305 19.36 -9.93 -6.06
N LEU A 306 18.27 -10.24 -5.36
CA LEU A 306 17.35 -9.23 -4.83
C LEU A 306 18.09 -8.26 -3.88
N SER A 307 19.01 -8.76 -3.05
CA SER A 307 19.81 -7.91 -2.15
C SER A 307 20.67 -6.91 -2.92
N TYR A 308 21.23 -7.28 -4.07
CA TYR A 308 21.96 -6.33 -4.94
C TYR A 308 21.01 -5.27 -5.53
N GLY A 309 19.82 -5.67 -5.98
CA GLY A 309 18.81 -4.73 -6.45
C GLY A 309 18.37 -3.74 -5.37
N ILE A 310 18.09 -4.22 -4.15
CA ILE A 310 17.78 -3.37 -2.99
C ILE A 310 18.95 -2.42 -2.71
N ASN A 311 20.18 -2.92 -2.67
CA ASN A 311 21.35 -2.08 -2.42
C ASN A 311 21.55 -0.98 -3.48
N ASN A 312 21.34 -1.29 -4.77
CA ASN A 312 21.39 -0.29 -5.82
C ASN A 312 20.37 0.82 -5.60
N TYR A 313 19.17 0.46 -5.14
CA TYR A 313 18.11 1.42 -4.80
C TYR A 313 18.49 2.27 -3.57
N LEU A 314 19.07 1.66 -2.54
CA LEU A 314 19.53 2.35 -1.33
C LEU A 314 20.72 3.29 -1.59
N ASN A 315 21.53 3.02 -2.61
CA ASN A 315 22.59 3.93 -3.05
C ASN A 315 22.05 5.20 -3.73
N LEU A 316 20.81 5.15 -4.27
CA LEU A 316 20.12 6.32 -4.84
C LEU A 316 19.28 7.06 -3.79
N HIS A 317 18.64 6.31 -2.89
CA HIS A 317 17.74 6.82 -1.85
C HIS A 317 18.18 6.25 -0.51
N SER A 318 18.94 7.04 0.25
CA SER A 318 19.46 6.62 1.57
C SER A 318 18.35 6.53 2.60
N VAL A 319 17.55 5.47 2.57
CA VAL A 319 16.52 5.18 3.56
C VAL A 319 17.02 4.14 4.57
N PRO A 320 16.72 4.29 5.87
CA PRO A 320 17.25 3.41 6.92
C PRO A 320 16.54 2.06 6.98
N THR A 321 15.33 1.97 6.44
CA THR A 321 14.48 0.78 6.60
C THR A 321 13.96 0.31 5.25
N VAL A 322 14.02 -1.00 5.02
CA VAL A 322 13.41 -1.71 3.89
C VAL A 322 12.32 -2.62 4.43
N ILE A 323 11.09 -2.44 3.96
CA ILE A 323 9.94 -3.27 4.32
C ILE A 323 9.71 -4.27 3.19
N LEU A 324 9.77 -5.56 3.53
CA LEU A 324 9.51 -6.67 2.61
C LEU A 324 8.03 -7.06 2.66
N GLY A 325 7.34 -6.90 1.53
CA GLY A 325 5.91 -7.19 1.43
C GLY A 325 5.57 -8.09 0.24
N HIS A 326 4.27 -8.36 0.05
CA HIS A 326 3.78 -9.34 -0.91
C HIS A 326 4.45 -10.71 -0.65
N ASP A 327 4.89 -11.42 -1.67
CA ASP A 327 5.52 -12.74 -1.52
C ASP A 327 6.81 -12.72 -0.71
N SER A 328 7.53 -11.58 -0.63
CA SER A 328 8.71 -11.46 0.23
C SER A 328 8.40 -11.47 1.73
N TYR A 329 7.14 -11.26 2.13
CA TYR A 329 6.70 -11.47 3.50
C TYR A 329 6.83 -12.93 3.95
N LEU A 330 6.69 -13.89 3.02
CA LEU A 330 6.75 -15.33 3.26
C LEU A 330 8.18 -15.86 3.46
N LEU A 331 9.21 -15.03 3.18
CA LEU A 331 10.60 -15.42 3.33
C LEU A 331 10.91 -15.89 4.76
N PRO A 332 11.70 -16.96 4.97
CA PRO A 332 12.20 -17.32 6.29
C PRO A 332 13.03 -16.19 6.90
N ASP A 333 12.95 -16.00 8.23
CA ASP A 333 13.68 -14.93 8.93
C ASP A 333 15.20 -15.07 8.76
N GLU A 334 15.70 -16.31 8.65
CA GLU A 334 17.11 -16.58 8.35
C GLU A 334 17.52 -16.01 6.98
N ILE A 335 16.68 -16.15 5.97
CA ILE A 335 16.93 -15.58 4.63
C ILE A 335 16.91 -14.04 4.69
N VAL A 336 15.96 -13.45 5.40
CA VAL A 336 15.90 -12.00 5.59
C VAL A 336 17.18 -11.49 6.28
N ALA A 337 17.66 -12.17 7.32
CA ALA A 337 18.92 -11.84 7.99
C ALA A 337 20.14 -11.95 7.06
N GLN A 338 20.20 -12.99 6.22
CA GLN A 338 21.26 -13.16 5.21
C GLN A 338 21.22 -12.05 4.15
N MET A 339 20.04 -11.62 3.72
CA MET A 339 19.85 -10.48 2.81
C MET A 339 20.33 -9.19 3.46
N GLU A 340 19.97 -8.94 4.72
CA GLU A 340 20.40 -7.77 5.48
C GLU A 340 21.93 -7.74 5.62
N ASP A 341 22.57 -8.84 6.00
CA ASP A 341 24.02 -8.97 6.07
C ASP A 341 24.68 -8.73 4.71
N LYS A 342 24.08 -9.26 3.64
CA LYS A 342 24.58 -9.04 2.28
C LYS A 342 24.54 -7.57 1.91
N ILE A 343 23.41 -6.90 2.13
CA ILE A 343 23.27 -5.46 1.85
C ILE A 343 24.27 -4.67 2.69
N ALA A 344 24.38 -4.95 3.99
CA ALA A 344 25.33 -4.29 4.87
C ALA A 344 26.78 -4.43 4.38
N SER A 345 27.16 -5.58 3.78
CA SER A 345 28.49 -5.83 3.28
C SER A 345 28.87 -5.08 2.01
N ILE A 346 27.87 -4.57 1.25
CA ILE A 346 28.09 -3.92 -0.07
C ILE A 346 27.55 -2.49 -0.12
N ASN A 347 26.85 -2.02 0.91
CA ASN A 347 26.28 -0.68 0.94
C ASN A 347 27.33 0.36 1.32
N ILE A 348 27.49 1.39 0.47
CA ILE A 348 28.52 2.41 0.67
C ILE A 348 28.26 3.26 1.93
N SER A 349 27.00 3.53 2.28
CA SER A 349 26.65 4.33 3.45
C SER A 349 27.04 3.63 4.77
N MET A 350 26.98 2.28 4.80
CA MET A 350 27.48 1.50 5.93
C MET A 350 28.97 1.72 6.18
N HIS A 351 29.77 1.71 5.10
CA HIS A 351 31.22 1.84 5.22
C HIS A 351 31.65 3.23 5.66
N HIS A 352 30.89 4.28 5.35
CA HIS A 352 31.26 5.66 5.62
C HIS A 352 30.52 6.27 6.83
N PHE A 353 29.28 5.86 7.09
CA PHE A 353 28.44 6.49 8.12
C PHE A 353 27.98 5.52 9.22
N GLY A 354 28.30 4.22 9.13
CA GLY A 354 27.91 3.21 10.09
C GLY A 354 26.41 2.92 10.19
N ALA A 355 25.63 3.45 9.24
CA ALA A 355 24.17 3.32 9.22
C ALA A 355 23.75 2.03 8.51
N ARG A 356 23.52 0.95 9.27
CA ARG A 356 23.08 -0.34 8.71
C ARG A 356 21.61 -0.27 8.28
N PRO A 357 21.28 -0.51 7.00
CA PRO A 357 19.90 -0.63 6.57
C PRO A 357 19.23 -1.81 7.28
N LYS A 358 18.03 -1.61 7.77
CA LYS A 358 17.22 -2.62 8.46
C LYS A 358 16.23 -3.24 7.48
N LEU A 359 16.23 -4.56 7.35
CA LEU A 359 15.23 -5.31 6.59
C LEU A 359 14.18 -5.86 7.56
N ILE A 360 12.93 -5.52 7.34
CA ILE A 360 11.80 -6.00 8.14
C ILE A 360 10.67 -6.47 7.26
N LYS A 361 9.93 -7.45 7.72
CA LYS A 361 8.71 -7.88 7.04
C LYS A 361 7.58 -6.89 7.29
N SER A 362 6.67 -6.77 6.32
CA SER A 362 5.44 -5.98 6.45
C SER A 362 4.72 -6.27 7.77
N LYS A 363 4.34 -5.25 8.52
CA LYS A 363 3.60 -5.39 9.79
C LYS A 363 2.20 -5.99 9.57
N LEU A 364 1.58 -5.67 8.44
CA LEU A 364 0.24 -6.14 8.08
C LEU A 364 0.27 -7.39 7.19
N GLY A 365 1.47 -7.82 6.78
CA GLY A 365 1.67 -9.02 5.96
C GLY A 365 0.92 -8.97 4.63
N MET A 366 0.33 -10.09 4.23
CA MET A 366 -0.40 -10.21 2.97
C MET A 366 -1.67 -9.33 2.90
N LYS A 367 -2.18 -8.85 4.04
CA LYS A 367 -3.35 -7.96 4.08
C LYS A 367 -3.09 -6.61 3.41
N THR A 368 -1.82 -6.16 3.35
CA THR A 368 -1.45 -4.90 2.67
C THR A 368 -1.88 -4.88 1.22
N GLN A 369 -1.96 -6.02 0.55
CA GLN A 369 -2.34 -6.12 -0.84
C GLN A 369 -3.78 -5.67 -1.09
N LEU A 370 -4.72 -6.05 -0.22
CA LEU A 370 -6.14 -5.67 -0.35
C LEU A 370 -6.43 -4.36 0.40
N TYR A 371 -5.91 -4.20 1.61
CA TYR A 371 -6.11 -3.00 2.42
C TYR A 371 -5.47 -1.76 1.80
N GLY A 372 -4.43 -1.94 0.98
CA GLY A 372 -3.83 -0.88 0.18
C GLY A 372 -4.85 -0.17 -0.70
N ALA A 373 -5.81 -0.90 -1.26
CA ALA A 373 -6.88 -0.30 -2.06
C ALA A 373 -7.74 0.72 -1.26
N LEU A 374 -8.00 0.45 0.02
CA LEU A 374 -8.66 1.42 0.92
C LEU A 374 -7.75 2.63 1.19
N CYS A 375 -6.45 2.39 1.36
CA CYS A 375 -5.46 3.43 1.65
C CYS A 375 -5.26 4.43 0.51
N ILE A 376 -5.57 4.05 -0.74
CA ILE A 376 -5.56 4.97 -1.88
C ILE A 376 -6.57 6.11 -1.66
N VAL A 377 -7.78 5.79 -1.21
CA VAL A 377 -8.82 6.78 -0.89
C VAL A 377 -8.44 7.59 0.34
N LEU A 378 -7.91 6.95 1.39
CA LEU A 378 -7.44 7.64 2.59
C LEU A 378 -6.32 8.63 2.30
N GLN A 379 -5.42 8.31 1.37
CA GLN A 379 -4.37 9.24 0.93
C GLN A 379 -4.98 10.56 0.43
N GLN A 380 -6.03 10.49 -0.36
CA GLN A 380 -6.71 11.69 -0.87
C GLN A 380 -7.35 12.51 0.26
N LEU A 381 -7.96 11.83 1.23
CA LEU A 381 -8.51 12.48 2.42
C LEU A 381 -7.42 13.18 3.25
N PHE A 382 -6.27 12.53 3.43
CA PHE A 382 -5.19 13.00 4.30
C PHE A 382 -4.28 14.06 3.64
N GLN A 383 -4.21 14.10 2.30
CA GLN A 383 -3.33 15.04 1.58
C GLN A 383 -4.08 16.25 1.03
N ASN A 384 -5.30 16.09 0.55
CA ASN A 384 -5.97 17.12 -0.23
C ASN A 384 -7.03 17.90 0.56
N GLY A 385 -7.45 17.44 1.75
CA GLY A 385 -8.43 18.14 2.60
C GLY A 385 -9.79 18.45 1.94
N THR A 386 -9.80 18.50 0.60
CA THR A 386 -10.93 18.91 -0.24
C THR A 386 -12.08 17.90 -0.29
N THR A 387 -11.82 16.67 0.12
CA THR A 387 -12.82 15.57 0.06
C THR A 387 -13.89 15.69 1.14
N PHE A 388 -13.78 16.67 2.05
CA PHE A 388 -14.83 16.94 3.06
C PHE A 388 -16.11 17.55 2.47
N SER A 389 -16.09 18.03 1.22
CA SER A 389 -17.31 18.47 0.53
C SER A 389 -18.32 17.36 0.29
N PHE A 390 -17.87 16.09 0.19
CA PHE A 390 -18.76 14.93 0.09
C PHE A 390 -19.46 14.59 1.40
N LEU A 391 -18.94 15.07 2.53
CA LEU A 391 -19.55 14.88 3.85
C LEU A 391 -20.57 15.97 4.19
N SER A 392 -20.61 17.06 3.41
CA SER A 392 -21.50 18.21 3.64
C SER A 392 -22.76 18.23 2.76
N THR A 393 -22.96 17.26 1.87
CA THR A 393 -24.08 17.23 0.89
C THR A 393 -25.19 16.25 1.23
N ASN A 394 -25.48 15.99 2.50
CA ASN A 394 -26.73 15.38 2.95
C ASN A 394 -27.51 16.37 3.82
N ASP A 395 -28.07 17.37 3.17
CA ASP A 395 -29.27 18.12 3.59
C ASP A 395 -30.36 17.93 2.55
#